data_a4f4157a6db61757209496d43407e6b3
#
_entry.id   a4f4157a6db61757209496d43407e6b3
#
_cell.length_a   1.000
_cell.length_b   1.000
_cell.length_c   1.000
_cell.angle_alpha   90.00
_cell.angle_beta   90.00
_cell.angle_gamma   90.00
#
_symmetry.space_group_name_H-M   'P 1'
#
loop_
_entity.id
_entity.type
_entity.pdbx_description
1 polymer ?
#
loop_
_entity_poly.entity_id
_entity_poly.type
_entity_poly.pdbx_seq_one_letter_code
_entity_poly.pdbx_strand_id
1 'polypeptide(L)'
;MADIYANMGKNLIGTKTFDNLMEAFAGEAQARNKYTYFASKARKDGYEQIAKIFEQTAANEKEHAKIWYKILEGVHGTKDNLEIAADGEQYEWQEMYPGFAKTAREEGFGEIAKLFEMVADIEKEHEARYRKLIENIEGGLVFSKDGDRVWECGNCGHICIGPKAPDVCPVCDHPQAYFEIHADNY
;
A
#
# COMPACT_ATOMS: atom_id res chain seq x y z
N MET A 1 -13.59 -9.05 -17.38
CA MET A 1 -12.65 -8.94 -18.53
C MET A 1 -11.46 -9.83 -18.21
N ALA A 2 -10.98 -10.63 -19.19
CA ALA A 2 -9.76 -11.41 -18.99
C ALA A 2 -8.57 -10.45 -18.81
N ASP A 3 -7.66 -10.77 -17.88
CA ASP A 3 -6.44 -9.98 -17.70
C ASP A 3 -5.54 -10.21 -18.92
N ILE A 4 -5.36 -9.17 -19.74
CA ILE A 4 -4.56 -9.24 -20.98
C ILE A 4 -3.06 -9.49 -20.70
N TYR A 5 -2.62 -9.29 -19.47
CA TYR A 5 -1.23 -9.50 -19.03
C TYR A 5 -1.01 -10.90 -18.47
N ALA A 6 -2.10 -11.67 -18.23
CA ALA A 6 -2.00 -13.04 -17.73
C ALA A 6 -1.13 -13.89 -18.68
N ASN A 7 -0.14 -14.56 -18.12
CA ASN A 7 0.84 -15.40 -18.82
C ASN A 7 1.93 -14.67 -19.63
N MET A 8 2.00 -13.34 -19.67
CA MET A 8 3.12 -12.63 -20.29
C MET A 8 4.42 -12.80 -19.50
N GLY A 9 4.32 -13.01 -18.18
CA GLY A 9 5.46 -13.17 -17.25
C GLY A 9 6.16 -14.53 -17.31
N LYS A 10 5.64 -15.51 -18.06
CA LYS A 10 6.20 -16.86 -18.10
C LYS A 10 7.64 -16.86 -18.63
N ASN A 11 8.54 -17.51 -17.89
CA ASN A 11 9.96 -17.66 -18.24
C ASN A 11 10.77 -16.34 -18.36
N LEU A 12 10.33 -15.26 -17.73
CA LEU A 12 11.06 -13.99 -17.72
C LEU A 12 12.27 -14.01 -16.78
N ILE A 13 12.20 -14.73 -15.67
CA ILE A 13 13.26 -14.72 -14.65
C ILE A 13 14.62 -15.08 -15.26
N GLY A 14 15.63 -14.25 -15.00
CA GLY A 14 16.98 -14.40 -15.54
C GLY A 14 17.18 -13.86 -16.95
N THR A 15 16.18 -13.17 -17.51
CA THR A 15 16.33 -12.50 -18.82
C THR A 15 16.53 -10.99 -18.67
N LYS A 16 17.14 -10.34 -19.66
CA LYS A 16 17.24 -8.86 -19.74
C LYS A 16 15.85 -8.20 -19.79
N THR A 17 14.84 -8.88 -20.32
CA THR A 17 13.47 -8.36 -20.34
C THR A 17 12.91 -8.27 -18.93
N PHE A 18 13.22 -9.23 -18.05
CA PHE A 18 12.86 -9.15 -16.63
C PHE A 18 13.50 -7.93 -15.97
N ASP A 19 14.80 -7.73 -16.17
CA ASP A 19 15.52 -6.57 -15.61
C ASP A 19 14.94 -5.25 -16.13
N ASN A 20 14.63 -5.17 -17.43
CA ASN A 20 14.01 -3.99 -18.04
C ASN A 20 12.60 -3.72 -17.47
N LEU A 21 11.81 -4.75 -17.17
CA LEU A 21 10.49 -4.60 -16.54
C LEU A 21 10.61 -4.08 -15.11
N MET A 22 11.58 -4.58 -14.35
CA MET A 22 11.87 -4.10 -13.00
C MET A 22 12.31 -2.63 -13.01
N GLU A 23 13.20 -2.26 -13.94
CA GLU A 23 13.64 -0.87 -14.12
C GLU A 23 12.49 0.04 -14.55
N ALA A 24 11.65 -0.39 -15.49
CA ALA A 24 10.48 0.36 -15.93
C ALA A 24 9.50 0.57 -14.77
N PHE A 25 9.16 -0.48 -14.00
CA PHE A 25 8.32 -0.37 -12.82
C PHE A 25 8.87 0.64 -11.80
N ALA A 26 10.17 0.54 -11.49
CA ALA A 26 10.82 1.47 -10.56
C ALA A 26 10.80 2.92 -11.07
N GLY A 27 11.06 3.13 -12.37
CA GLY A 27 11.05 4.44 -13.02
C GLY A 27 9.69 5.12 -12.94
N GLU A 28 8.62 4.39 -13.31
CA GLU A 28 7.24 4.90 -13.26
C GLU A 28 6.78 5.17 -11.82
N ALA A 29 7.11 4.29 -10.87
CA ALA A 29 6.81 4.48 -9.46
C ALA A 29 7.46 5.76 -8.89
N GLN A 30 8.72 6.02 -9.26
CA GLN A 30 9.41 7.25 -8.89
C GLN A 30 8.80 8.49 -9.58
N ALA A 31 8.49 8.41 -10.88
CA ALA A 31 7.87 9.50 -11.63
C ALA A 31 6.54 9.90 -11.01
N ARG A 32 5.67 8.92 -10.70
CA ARG A 32 4.42 9.15 -9.99
C ARG A 32 4.61 9.98 -8.72
N ASN A 33 5.53 9.58 -7.85
CA ASN A 33 5.77 10.27 -6.59
C ASN A 33 6.33 11.68 -6.82
N LYS A 34 7.33 11.84 -7.70
CA LYS A 34 7.92 13.14 -8.04
C LYS A 34 6.88 14.12 -8.58
N TYR A 35 6.01 13.68 -9.49
CA TYR A 35 4.99 14.55 -10.08
C TYR A 35 3.91 14.97 -9.06
N THR A 36 3.58 14.14 -8.09
CA THR A 36 2.73 14.51 -6.96
C THR A 36 3.37 15.64 -6.13
N TYR A 37 4.68 15.57 -5.89
CA TYR A 37 5.42 16.62 -5.17
C TYR A 37 5.51 17.91 -6.01
N PHE A 38 5.73 17.79 -7.33
CA PHE A 38 5.77 18.93 -8.24
C PHE A 38 4.40 19.62 -8.36
N ALA A 39 3.31 18.85 -8.37
CA ALA A 39 1.96 19.40 -8.32
C ALA A 39 1.73 20.23 -7.06
N SER A 40 2.13 19.71 -5.90
CA SER A 40 2.04 20.46 -4.63
C SER A 40 2.84 21.78 -4.68
N LYS A 41 4.03 21.76 -5.26
CA LYS A 41 4.86 22.96 -5.41
C LYS A 41 4.21 23.96 -6.37
N ALA A 42 3.75 23.51 -7.55
CA ALA A 42 3.10 24.35 -8.53
C ALA A 42 1.86 25.07 -7.94
N ARG A 43 1.08 24.36 -7.12
CA ARG A 43 -0.08 24.93 -6.42
C ARG A 43 0.32 26.03 -5.45
N LYS A 44 1.39 25.82 -4.67
CA LYS A 44 1.95 26.83 -3.76
C LYS A 44 2.47 28.07 -4.50
N ASP A 45 2.94 27.89 -5.73
CA ASP A 45 3.41 29.00 -6.59
C ASP A 45 2.28 29.70 -7.36
N GLY A 46 1.01 29.25 -7.21
CA GLY A 46 -0.16 29.84 -7.87
C GLY A 46 -0.45 29.31 -9.27
N TYR A 47 0.17 28.20 -9.69
CA TYR A 47 0.01 27.61 -11.02
C TYR A 47 -0.94 26.40 -11.01
N GLU A 48 -2.22 26.62 -10.77
CA GLU A 48 -3.24 25.57 -10.65
C GLU A 48 -3.34 24.67 -11.90
N GLN A 49 -3.24 25.23 -13.11
CA GLN A 49 -3.26 24.43 -14.34
C GLN A 49 -2.06 23.49 -14.43
N ILE A 50 -0.87 23.96 -14.08
CA ILE A 50 0.36 23.14 -14.08
C ILE A 50 0.26 22.05 -13.02
N ALA A 51 -0.27 22.36 -11.83
CA ALA A 51 -0.50 21.38 -10.78
C ALA A 51 -1.42 20.25 -11.24
N LYS A 52 -2.55 20.57 -11.89
CA LYS A 52 -3.48 19.58 -12.45
C LYS A 52 -2.85 18.70 -13.51
N ILE A 53 -1.99 19.27 -14.37
CA ILE A 53 -1.27 18.49 -15.40
C ILE A 53 -0.31 17.49 -14.73
N PHE A 54 0.43 17.91 -13.70
CA PHE A 54 1.29 17.00 -12.94
C PHE A 54 0.48 15.88 -12.24
N GLU A 55 -0.66 16.20 -11.63
CA GLU A 55 -1.54 15.20 -10.98
C GLU A 55 -2.07 14.19 -12.01
N GLN A 56 -2.52 14.67 -13.17
CA GLN A 56 -3.00 13.79 -14.24
C GLN A 56 -1.88 12.87 -14.73
N THR A 57 -0.70 13.41 -14.98
CA THR A 57 0.46 12.62 -15.41
C THR A 57 0.85 11.62 -14.32
N ALA A 58 0.91 12.01 -13.05
CA ALA A 58 1.16 11.08 -11.94
C ALA A 58 0.16 9.92 -11.89
N ALA A 59 -1.12 10.18 -12.21
CA ALA A 59 -2.14 9.13 -12.32
C ALA A 59 -1.87 8.17 -13.49
N ASN A 60 -1.37 8.70 -14.62
CA ASN A 60 -0.97 7.87 -15.78
C ASN A 60 0.23 6.99 -15.45
N GLU A 61 1.26 7.54 -14.80
CA GLU A 61 2.46 6.77 -14.41
C GLU A 61 2.13 5.65 -13.40
N LYS A 62 1.14 5.86 -12.54
CA LYS A 62 0.61 4.78 -11.70
C LYS A 62 0.07 3.61 -12.52
N GLU A 63 -0.68 3.89 -13.60
CA GLU A 63 -1.22 2.83 -14.45
C GLU A 63 -0.13 2.17 -15.30
N HIS A 64 0.89 2.91 -15.76
CA HIS A 64 2.07 2.33 -16.42
C HIS A 64 2.83 1.38 -15.48
N ALA A 65 3.15 1.82 -14.27
CA ALA A 65 3.79 0.99 -13.25
C ALA A 65 3.00 -0.31 -12.98
N LYS A 66 1.66 -0.20 -12.90
CA LYS A 66 0.77 -1.36 -12.69
C LYS A 66 0.82 -2.36 -13.85
N ILE A 67 0.99 -1.91 -15.11
CA ILE A 67 1.18 -2.80 -16.27
C ILE A 67 2.41 -3.67 -16.06
N TRP A 68 3.56 -3.04 -15.77
CA TRP A 68 4.81 -3.75 -15.58
C TRP A 68 4.78 -4.68 -14.37
N TYR A 69 4.20 -4.22 -13.26
CA TYR A 69 4.09 -5.01 -12.05
C TYR A 69 3.18 -6.24 -12.21
N LYS A 70 2.11 -6.14 -13.00
CA LYS A 70 1.27 -7.28 -13.35
C LYS A 70 1.98 -8.30 -14.24
N ILE A 71 2.78 -7.86 -15.22
CA ILE A 71 3.59 -8.74 -16.06
C ILE A 71 4.66 -9.47 -15.22
N LEU A 72 5.21 -8.81 -14.22
CA LEU A 72 6.12 -9.38 -13.24
C LEU A 72 5.42 -10.31 -12.22
N GLU A 73 4.11 -10.55 -12.40
CA GLU A 73 3.31 -11.36 -11.49
C GLU A 73 3.34 -10.85 -10.03
N GLY A 74 3.50 -9.52 -9.84
CA GLY A 74 3.62 -8.89 -8.52
C GLY A 74 2.29 -8.64 -7.79
N VAL A 75 1.13 -8.88 -8.43
CA VAL A 75 -0.19 -8.71 -7.82
C VAL A 75 -0.86 -10.07 -7.63
N HIS A 76 -1.08 -10.44 -6.39
CA HIS A 76 -1.62 -11.73 -5.98
C HIS A 76 -2.96 -11.60 -5.25
N GLY A 77 -3.40 -12.66 -4.57
CA GLY A 77 -4.52 -12.62 -3.63
C GLY A 77 -4.25 -11.68 -2.45
N THR A 78 -5.31 -11.22 -1.79
CA THR A 78 -5.17 -10.24 -0.70
C THR A 78 -4.24 -10.71 0.41
N LYS A 79 -4.33 -11.98 0.81
CA LYS A 79 -3.47 -12.54 1.85
C LYS A 79 -2.00 -12.54 1.41
N ASP A 80 -1.71 -13.05 0.21
CA ASP A 80 -0.35 -13.11 -0.31
C ASP A 80 0.25 -11.70 -0.46
N ASN A 81 -0.55 -10.72 -0.92
CA ASN A 81 -0.11 -9.32 -1.00
C ASN A 81 0.21 -8.73 0.39
N LEU A 82 -0.54 -9.10 1.44
CA LEU A 82 -0.23 -8.71 2.81
C LEU A 82 1.06 -9.34 3.32
N GLU A 83 1.31 -10.61 2.98
CA GLU A 83 2.56 -11.30 3.32
C GLU A 83 3.75 -10.63 2.64
N ILE A 84 3.67 -10.36 1.33
CA ILE A 84 4.70 -9.65 0.56
C ILE A 84 4.97 -8.25 1.15
N ALA A 85 3.90 -7.53 1.50
CA ALA A 85 4.04 -6.21 2.11
C ALA A 85 4.71 -6.31 3.48
N ALA A 86 4.26 -7.22 4.36
CA ALA A 86 4.85 -7.41 5.68
C ALA A 86 6.34 -7.78 5.61
N ASP A 87 6.72 -8.67 4.68
CA ASP A 87 8.12 -9.07 4.47
C ASP A 87 8.97 -7.90 3.94
N GLY A 88 8.39 -7.06 3.08
CA GLY A 88 9.04 -5.83 2.60
C GLY A 88 9.32 -4.85 3.74
N GLU A 89 8.31 -4.51 4.54
CA GLU A 89 8.47 -3.62 5.70
C GLU A 89 9.47 -4.18 6.71
N GLN A 90 9.42 -5.52 6.96
CA GLN A 90 10.38 -6.19 7.84
C GLN A 90 11.82 -6.01 7.36
N TYR A 91 12.09 -6.21 6.07
CA TYR A 91 13.41 -5.97 5.50
C TYR A 91 13.85 -4.51 5.66
N GLU A 92 12.92 -3.55 5.43
CA GLU A 92 13.22 -2.13 5.54
C GLU A 92 13.66 -1.73 6.94
N TRP A 93 12.94 -2.17 7.99
CA TRP A 93 13.28 -1.77 9.35
C TRP A 93 14.38 -2.62 9.99
N GLN A 94 14.57 -3.87 9.58
CA GLN A 94 15.61 -4.73 10.17
C GLN A 94 16.97 -4.56 9.51
N GLU A 95 17.02 -4.34 8.21
CA GLU A 95 18.26 -4.38 7.43
C GLU A 95 18.55 -3.07 6.69
N MET A 96 17.63 -2.62 5.85
CA MET A 96 17.85 -1.53 4.91
C MET A 96 18.12 -0.20 5.62
N TYR A 97 17.17 0.30 6.39
CA TYR A 97 17.31 1.58 7.10
C TYR A 97 18.40 1.57 8.16
N PRO A 98 18.59 0.52 8.98
CA PRO A 98 19.75 0.45 9.89
C PRO A 98 21.09 0.51 9.15
N GLY A 99 21.20 -0.17 8.01
CA GLY A 99 22.38 -0.08 7.14
C GLY A 99 22.63 1.31 6.62
N PHE A 100 21.60 2.00 6.15
CA PHE A 100 21.68 3.37 5.66
C PHE A 100 22.04 4.35 6.78
N ALA A 101 21.43 4.22 7.96
CA ALA A 101 21.75 5.05 9.13
C ALA A 101 23.21 4.91 9.57
N LYS A 102 23.73 3.68 9.57
CA LYS A 102 25.15 3.41 9.86
C LYS A 102 26.06 4.15 8.87
N THR A 103 25.83 3.96 7.57
CA THR A 103 26.61 4.62 6.52
C THR A 103 26.53 6.14 6.63
N ALA A 104 25.36 6.70 6.85
CA ALA A 104 25.19 8.14 7.01
C ALA A 104 25.98 8.70 8.20
N ARG A 105 26.07 7.95 9.32
CA ARG A 105 26.92 8.34 10.46
C ARG A 105 28.40 8.30 10.13
N GLU A 106 28.85 7.24 9.48
CA GLU A 106 30.25 7.08 9.06
C GLU A 106 30.70 8.21 8.11
N GLU A 107 29.79 8.70 7.27
CA GLU A 107 30.01 9.82 6.35
C GLU A 107 29.78 11.21 6.97
N GLY A 108 29.38 11.30 8.25
CA GLY A 108 29.18 12.56 8.95
C GLY A 108 27.78 13.18 8.81
N PHE A 109 26.80 12.48 8.23
CA PHE A 109 25.42 12.92 8.04
C PHE A 109 24.51 12.48 9.19
N GLY A 110 24.82 12.85 10.43
CA GLY A 110 24.14 12.39 11.64
C GLY A 110 22.64 12.67 11.68
N GLU A 111 22.18 13.79 11.13
CA GLU A 111 20.74 14.11 11.08
C GLU A 111 19.98 13.24 10.05
N ILE A 112 20.62 12.89 8.94
CA ILE A 112 20.04 11.95 7.97
C ILE A 112 19.95 10.55 8.58
N ALA A 113 20.98 10.13 9.34
CA ALA A 113 20.96 8.85 10.04
C ALA A 113 19.78 8.74 11.02
N LYS A 114 19.50 9.80 11.78
CA LYS A 114 18.33 9.85 12.67
C LYS A 114 17.01 9.72 11.91
N LEU A 115 16.89 10.36 10.73
CA LEU A 115 15.70 10.23 9.89
C LEU A 115 15.50 8.80 9.41
N PHE A 116 16.57 8.10 8.97
CA PHE A 116 16.48 6.69 8.62
C PHE A 116 15.99 5.82 9.78
N GLU A 117 16.49 6.05 10.99
CA GLU A 117 16.06 5.31 12.18
C GLU A 117 14.59 5.58 12.53
N MET A 118 14.16 6.85 12.46
CA MET A 118 12.76 7.20 12.73
C MET A 118 11.80 6.59 11.68
N VAL A 119 12.22 6.52 10.42
CA VAL A 119 11.43 5.84 9.38
C VAL A 119 11.40 4.34 9.64
N ALA A 120 12.53 3.71 10.01
CA ALA A 120 12.56 2.29 10.38
C ALA A 120 11.54 1.94 11.49
N ASP A 121 11.39 2.80 12.51
CA ASP A 121 10.37 2.62 13.55
C ASP A 121 8.95 2.66 12.99
N ILE A 122 8.68 3.46 11.96
CA ILE A 122 7.38 3.52 11.27
C ILE A 122 7.14 2.22 10.48
N GLU A 123 8.12 1.73 9.73
CA GLU A 123 7.99 0.51 8.91
C GLU A 123 7.77 -0.73 9.79
N LYS A 124 8.32 -0.74 11.01
CA LYS A 124 8.02 -1.77 12.01
C LYS A 124 6.54 -1.79 12.42
N GLU A 125 5.90 -0.62 12.57
CA GLU A 125 4.46 -0.52 12.84
C GLU A 125 3.62 -0.93 11.61
N HIS A 126 4.10 -0.65 10.39
CA HIS A 126 3.45 -1.13 9.17
C HIS A 126 3.49 -2.66 9.08
N GLU A 127 4.64 -3.29 9.33
CA GLU A 127 4.73 -4.75 9.39
C GLU A 127 3.75 -5.33 10.40
N ALA A 128 3.76 -4.83 11.65
CA ALA A 128 2.88 -5.31 12.71
C ALA A 128 1.40 -5.22 12.30
N ARG A 129 1.01 -4.15 11.61
CA ARG A 129 -0.33 -3.94 11.07
C ARG A 129 -0.67 -5.00 10.02
N TYR A 130 0.21 -5.24 9.04
CA TYR A 130 -0.03 -6.25 8.00
C TYR A 130 -0.09 -7.66 8.57
N ARG A 131 0.80 -8.03 9.50
CA ARG A 131 0.75 -9.32 10.21
C ARG A 131 -0.59 -9.49 10.95
N LYS A 132 -1.09 -8.43 11.59
CA LYS A 132 -2.39 -8.47 12.25
C LYS A 132 -3.57 -8.66 11.29
N LEU A 133 -3.50 -8.08 10.09
CA LEU A 133 -4.52 -8.29 9.05
C LEU A 133 -4.48 -9.73 8.50
N ILE A 134 -3.30 -10.32 8.36
CA ILE A 134 -3.12 -11.74 7.98
C ILE A 134 -3.78 -12.64 9.04
N GLU A 135 -3.47 -12.43 10.32
CA GLU A 135 -4.11 -13.18 11.42
C GLU A 135 -5.64 -13.06 11.39
N ASN A 136 -6.17 -11.87 11.11
CA ASN A 136 -7.62 -11.68 11.01
C ASN A 136 -8.24 -12.46 9.83
N ILE A 137 -7.54 -12.53 8.69
CA ILE A 137 -8.01 -13.32 7.55
C ILE A 137 -7.99 -14.82 7.89
N GLU A 138 -6.88 -15.31 8.42
CA GLU A 138 -6.70 -16.72 8.77
C GLU A 138 -7.65 -17.20 9.86
N GLY A 139 -7.91 -16.34 10.85
CA GLY A 139 -8.83 -16.61 11.95
C GLY A 139 -10.31 -16.37 11.61
N GLY A 140 -10.64 -15.91 10.38
CA GLY A 140 -12.02 -15.50 10.04
C GLY A 140 -12.53 -14.30 10.84
N LEU A 141 -11.60 -13.44 11.30
CA LEU A 141 -11.87 -12.33 12.21
C LEU A 141 -12.04 -10.98 11.51
N VAL A 142 -12.07 -10.94 10.17
CA VAL A 142 -12.27 -9.67 9.43
C VAL A 142 -13.66 -9.10 9.75
N PHE A 143 -14.70 -9.92 9.62
CA PHE A 143 -16.09 -9.53 9.85
C PHE A 143 -16.71 -10.18 11.09
N SER A 144 -15.89 -10.79 11.95
CA SER A 144 -16.27 -11.41 13.20
C SER A 144 -15.22 -11.13 14.26
N LYS A 145 -15.61 -11.01 15.52
CA LYS A 145 -14.69 -10.77 16.65
C LYS A 145 -15.11 -11.61 17.84
N ASP A 146 -14.18 -11.80 18.77
CA ASP A 146 -14.52 -12.35 20.07
C ASP A 146 -15.27 -11.28 20.87
N GLY A 147 -16.54 -11.58 21.17
CA GLY A 147 -17.49 -10.67 21.81
C GLY A 147 -18.03 -9.56 20.89
N ASP A 148 -18.97 -8.79 21.44
CA ASP A 148 -19.66 -7.74 20.71
C ASP A 148 -18.70 -6.61 20.30
N ARG A 149 -18.90 -6.11 19.09
CA ARG A 149 -18.23 -4.91 18.53
C ARG A 149 -19.29 -4.02 17.90
N VAL A 150 -18.95 -2.76 17.81
CA VAL A 150 -19.71 -1.78 17.04
C VAL A 150 -19.24 -1.86 15.60
N TRP A 151 -20.12 -2.21 14.69
CA TRP A 151 -19.87 -2.30 13.25
C TRP A 151 -20.54 -1.14 12.54
N GLU A 152 -19.84 -0.56 11.57
CA GLU A 152 -20.35 0.52 10.75
C GLU A 152 -20.30 0.13 9.28
N CYS A 153 -21.38 0.43 8.55
CA CYS A 153 -21.41 0.31 7.09
C CYS A 153 -20.75 1.52 6.45
N GLY A 154 -19.58 1.36 5.84
CA GLY A 154 -18.83 2.42 5.18
C GLY A 154 -19.54 3.09 3.99
N ASN A 155 -20.67 2.51 3.50
CA ASN A 155 -21.48 3.13 2.45
C ASN A 155 -22.54 4.10 2.99
N CYS A 156 -23.27 3.74 4.05
CA CYS A 156 -24.41 4.53 4.51
C CYS A 156 -24.35 4.96 5.99
N GLY A 157 -23.30 4.58 6.73
CA GLY A 157 -23.14 4.91 8.15
C GLY A 157 -24.04 4.12 9.10
N HIS A 158 -24.72 3.05 8.63
CA HIS A 158 -25.53 2.21 9.52
C HIS A 158 -24.66 1.53 10.57
N ILE A 159 -25.03 1.69 11.83
CA ILE A 159 -24.33 1.09 12.98
C ILE A 159 -25.13 -0.07 13.53
N CYS A 160 -24.45 -1.18 13.84
CA CYS A 160 -25.01 -2.30 14.58
C CYS A 160 -24.01 -2.86 15.59
N ILE A 161 -24.51 -3.58 16.59
CA ILE A 161 -23.68 -4.16 17.67
C ILE A 161 -23.86 -5.68 17.63
N GLY A 162 -22.75 -6.38 17.72
CA GLY A 162 -22.73 -7.84 17.79
C GLY A 162 -21.33 -8.42 17.53
N PRO A 163 -21.17 -9.74 17.69
CA PRO A 163 -19.88 -10.40 17.46
C PRO A 163 -19.51 -10.50 15.97
N LYS A 164 -20.49 -10.29 15.07
CA LYS A 164 -20.31 -10.40 13.61
C LYS A 164 -21.02 -9.25 12.91
N ALA A 165 -20.38 -8.71 11.86
CA ALA A 165 -21.01 -7.80 10.94
C ALA A 165 -22.15 -8.49 10.15
N PRO A 166 -23.26 -7.82 9.84
CA PRO A 166 -24.33 -8.36 9.00
C PRO A 166 -23.82 -8.83 7.64
N ASP A 167 -24.36 -9.91 7.11
CA ASP A 167 -24.02 -10.40 5.76
C ASP A 167 -24.43 -9.40 4.66
N VAL A 168 -25.51 -8.64 4.92
CA VAL A 168 -26.02 -7.56 4.08
C VAL A 168 -26.48 -6.42 4.96
N CYS A 169 -26.15 -5.19 4.58
CA CYS A 169 -26.60 -4.00 5.30
C CYS A 169 -28.13 -3.83 5.19
N PRO A 170 -28.87 -3.79 6.32
CA PRO A 170 -30.35 -3.73 6.29
C PRO A 170 -30.89 -2.37 5.81
N VAL A 171 -30.03 -1.36 5.65
CA VAL A 171 -30.41 0.00 5.24
C VAL A 171 -30.15 0.24 3.78
N CYS A 172 -28.99 -0.19 3.23
CA CYS A 172 -28.56 0.16 1.88
C CYS A 172 -28.24 -1.04 0.98
N ASP A 173 -28.49 -2.26 1.46
CA ASP A 173 -28.34 -3.52 0.72
C ASP A 173 -26.92 -3.82 0.22
N HIS A 174 -25.89 -3.13 0.78
CA HIS A 174 -24.50 -3.43 0.48
C HIS A 174 -24.02 -4.69 1.22
N PRO A 175 -23.15 -5.50 0.61
CA PRO A 175 -22.65 -6.73 1.22
C PRO A 175 -21.78 -6.46 2.45
N GLN A 176 -21.56 -7.50 3.26
CA GLN A 176 -20.74 -7.48 4.48
C GLN A 176 -19.36 -6.85 4.28
N ALA A 177 -18.81 -6.92 3.07
CA ALA A 177 -17.53 -6.30 2.72
C ALA A 177 -17.45 -4.78 2.95
N TYR A 178 -18.59 -4.11 3.11
CA TYR A 178 -18.68 -2.69 3.43
C TYR A 178 -18.69 -2.39 4.93
N PHE A 179 -18.68 -3.41 5.78
CA PHE A 179 -18.65 -3.20 7.24
C PHE A 179 -17.21 -3.17 7.75
N GLU A 180 -16.98 -2.28 8.69
CA GLU A 180 -15.74 -2.20 9.46
C GLU A 180 -16.06 -1.96 10.95
N ILE A 181 -15.06 -2.10 11.80
CA ILE A 181 -15.20 -1.72 13.21
C ILE A 181 -15.32 -0.20 13.27
N HIS A 182 -16.40 0.28 13.89
CA HIS A 182 -16.60 1.71 14.10
C HIS A 182 -15.46 2.31 14.91
N ALA A 183 -14.88 3.38 14.39
CA ALA A 183 -13.85 4.15 15.09
C ALA A 183 -14.50 5.33 15.83
N ASP A 184 -14.19 5.49 17.11
CA ASP A 184 -14.70 6.54 17.98
C ASP A 184 -13.57 7.32 18.69
N ASN A 185 -12.41 7.39 18.05
CA ASN A 185 -11.18 7.97 18.58
C ASN A 185 -10.95 9.45 18.19
N TYR A 186 -12.00 10.17 17.84
CA TYR A 186 -11.98 11.61 17.48
C TYR A 186 -12.43 12.51 18.61
#